data_903a287b12e8fda1be23b8fe3a0c9ac3
#
_entry.id   903a287b12e8fda1be23b8fe3a0c9ac3
#
_cell.length_a   1.000
_cell.length_b   1.000
_cell.length_c   1.000
_cell.angle_alpha   90.00
_cell.angle_beta   90.00
_cell.angle_gamma   90.00
#
_symmetry.space_group_name_H-M   'P 1'
#
loop_
_entity.id
_entity.type
_entity.pdbx_description
1 polymer ?
#
loop_
_entity_poly.entity_id
_entity_poly.type
_entity_poly.pdbx_seq_one_letter_code
_entity_poly.pdbx_strand_id
1 'polypeptide(L)'
;MPNTSNSKTRATKKLENAEAVKKSGKSTKVRTFILDTSVLLSDPRAMFRFAEHEVVLPIVVINELEKKRYDLEIGYFARKALRFLDELRSKHERLDFPVEVGDKGTLRVELNHIDQAILPTGFQLGDNDSRILAVAANLNNEGFDVTVVSKDLPMRVKASSIGLRAEEYLHELATDEWNGVAEL
;
A
#
# COMPACT_ATOMS: atom_id res chain seq x y z
N MET A 1 -38.87 -32.95 -47.75
CA MET A 1 -38.09 -31.72 -47.70
C MET A 1 -38.04 -31.25 -46.25
N PRO A 2 -36.94 -31.46 -45.47
CA PRO A 2 -36.85 -30.89 -44.13
C PRO A 2 -36.12 -29.57 -44.16
N ASN A 3 -36.59 -28.68 -43.32
CA ASN A 3 -36.32 -27.29 -43.11
C ASN A 3 -34.96 -27.04 -42.46
N THR A 4 -34.05 -26.34 -43.13
CA THR A 4 -32.71 -25.97 -42.66
C THR A 4 -32.64 -24.47 -42.39
N SER A 5 -33.27 -23.97 -41.30
CA SER A 5 -33.15 -22.55 -40.95
C SER A 5 -33.05 -22.23 -39.45
N ASN A 6 -32.48 -23.13 -38.64
CA ASN A 6 -32.43 -22.89 -37.20
C ASN A 6 -31.04 -22.98 -36.54
N SER A 7 -29.95 -23.02 -37.32
CA SER A 7 -28.59 -23.11 -36.76
C SER A 7 -27.79 -21.80 -36.77
N LYS A 8 -28.20 -20.79 -37.57
CA LYS A 8 -27.44 -19.51 -37.65
C LYS A 8 -27.79 -18.48 -36.55
N THR A 9 -28.98 -18.57 -36.00
CA THR A 9 -29.45 -17.58 -34.99
C THR A 9 -28.90 -17.88 -33.59
N ARG A 10 -28.45 -19.12 -33.33
CA ARG A 10 -27.90 -19.53 -32.02
C ARG A 10 -26.42 -19.22 -31.84
N ALA A 11 -25.68 -19.12 -32.96
CA ALA A 11 -24.25 -18.80 -32.97
C ALA A 11 -23.99 -17.30 -32.78
N THR A 12 -24.81 -16.44 -33.39
CA THR A 12 -24.70 -14.98 -33.24
C THR A 12 -25.03 -14.48 -31.85
N LYS A 13 -26.06 -15.06 -31.18
CA LYS A 13 -26.38 -14.72 -29.77
C LYS A 13 -25.31 -15.15 -28.77
N LYS A 14 -24.53 -16.19 -29.10
CA LYS A 14 -23.46 -16.67 -28.22
C LYS A 14 -22.17 -15.82 -28.35
N LEU A 15 -21.96 -15.16 -29.48
CA LEU A 15 -20.85 -14.24 -29.71
C LEU A 15 -21.14 -12.85 -29.09
N GLU A 16 -22.35 -12.36 -29.17
CA GLU A 16 -22.73 -11.08 -28.54
C GLU A 16 -22.70 -11.15 -27.01
N ASN A 17 -23.05 -12.28 -26.39
CA ASN A 17 -22.91 -12.49 -24.95
C ASN A 17 -21.47 -12.68 -24.49
N ALA A 18 -20.54 -13.13 -25.36
CA ALA A 18 -19.13 -13.25 -25.01
C ALA A 18 -18.39 -11.89 -25.06
N GLU A 19 -18.84 -10.95 -25.88
CA GLU A 19 -18.29 -9.58 -25.93
C GLU A 19 -18.84 -8.67 -24.82
N ALA A 20 -20.07 -8.88 -24.36
CA ALA A 20 -20.65 -8.12 -23.26
C ALA A 20 -20.02 -8.45 -21.90
N VAL A 21 -19.50 -9.67 -21.71
CA VAL A 21 -18.79 -10.09 -20.48
C VAL A 21 -17.37 -9.53 -20.40
N LYS A 22 -16.79 -9.08 -21.50
CA LYS A 22 -15.44 -8.48 -21.54
C LYS A 22 -15.38 -6.98 -21.20
N LYS A 23 -16.51 -6.31 -20.98
CA LYS A 23 -16.56 -4.85 -20.68
C LYS A 23 -16.89 -4.50 -19.23
N SER A 24 -17.02 -5.45 -18.33
CA SER A 24 -17.27 -5.16 -16.90
C SER A 24 -16.23 -5.84 -16.01
N GLY A 25 -15.03 -5.30 -15.99
CA GLY A 25 -13.99 -5.77 -15.10
C GLY A 25 -12.66 -5.08 -15.36
N LYS A 26 -12.58 -3.75 -15.16
CA LYS A 26 -11.32 -3.16 -14.79
C LYS A 26 -11.00 -3.73 -13.40
N SER A 27 -10.37 -4.91 -13.36
CA SER A 27 -9.66 -5.36 -12.18
C SER A 27 -8.56 -4.34 -11.95
N THR A 28 -8.81 -3.38 -11.06
CA THR A 28 -7.78 -2.48 -10.58
C THR A 28 -6.76 -3.35 -9.87
N LYS A 29 -5.58 -3.47 -10.47
CA LYS A 29 -4.49 -4.26 -9.88
C LYS A 29 -4.19 -3.67 -8.51
N VAL A 30 -4.29 -4.49 -7.46
CA VAL A 30 -3.95 -4.08 -6.10
C VAL A 30 -2.48 -3.67 -6.06
N ARG A 31 -2.21 -2.45 -5.62
CA ARG A 31 -0.86 -1.93 -5.39
C ARG A 31 -0.47 -2.16 -3.92
N THR A 32 0.82 -2.26 -3.69
CA THR A 32 1.40 -2.43 -2.36
C THR A 32 2.18 -1.16 -1.99
N PHE A 33 1.68 -0.43 -1.00
CA PHE A 33 2.29 0.80 -0.51
C PHE A 33 3.12 0.53 0.74
N ILE A 34 4.43 0.77 0.66
CA ILE A 34 5.33 0.70 1.80
C ILE A 34 5.42 2.09 2.40
N LEU A 35 4.93 2.25 3.63
CA LEU A 35 4.98 3.54 4.31
C LEU A 35 6.26 3.70 5.13
N ASP A 36 6.92 4.80 4.91
CA ASP A 36 8.02 5.28 5.73
C ASP A 36 7.49 5.90 7.05
N THR A 37 8.29 5.91 8.07
CA THR A 37 7.99 6.47 9.39
C THR A 37 7.56 7.94 9.32
N SER A 38 8.17 8.74 8.44
CA SER A 38 7.82 10.16 8.24
C SER A 38 6.34 10.38 7.90
N VAL A 39 5.73 9.43 7.20
CA VAL A 39 4.30 9.49 6.84
C VAL A 39 3.43 9.42 8.09
N LEU A 40 3.66 8.43 8.94
CA LEU A 40 2.87 8.22 10.17
C LEU A 40 3.13 9.29 11.24
N LEU A 41 4.33 9.88 11.23
CA LEU A 41 4.67 11.01 12.11
C LEU A 41 4.05 12.33 11.65
N SER A 42 3.60 12.42 10.42
CA SER A 42 2.84 13.58 9.91
C SER A 42 1.33 13.35 9.94
N ASP A 43 0.89 12.14 9.63
CA ASP A 43 -0.51 11.73 9.67
C ASP A 43 -0.64 10.27 10.13
N PRO A 44 -0.95 10.04 11.41
CA PRO A 44 -1.17 8.68 11.91
C PRO A 44 -2.32 7.93 11.24
N ARG A 45 -3.26 8.64 10.61
CA ARG A 45 -4.36 8.03 9.86
C ARG A 45 -3.98 7.64 8.43
N ALA A 46 -2.78 7.99 7.96
CA ALA A 46 -2.33 7.64 6.61
C ALA A 46 -2.50 6.15 6.31
N MET A 47 -2.31 5.28 7.29
CA MET A 47 -2.45 3.84 7.13
C MET A 47 -3.86 3.38 6.67
N PHE A 48 -4.87 4.24 6.76
CA PHE A 48 -6.26 3.95 6.38
C PHE A 48 -6.69 4.61 5.06
N ARG A 49 -5.78 5.28 4.35
CA ARG A 49 -6.11 6.19 3.25
C ARG A 49 -5.66 5.72 1.86
N PHE A 50 -5.40 4.45 1.69
CA PHE A 50 -4.93 3.88 0.42
C PHE A 50 -5.99 3.06 -0.31
N ALA A 51 -7.27 3.44 -0.17
CA ALA A 51 -8.42 2.84 -0.84
C ALA A 51 -8.39 1.29 -0.78
N GLU A 52 -8.58 0.61 -1.91
CA GLU A 52 -8.59 -0.84 -2.03
C GLU A 52 -7.19 -1.49 -2.04
N HIS A 53 -6.15 -0.72 -1.84
CA HIS A 53 -4.77 -1.19 -1.93
C HIS A 53 -4.24 -1.75 -0.60
N GLU A 54 -3.09 -2.39 -0.66
CA GLU A 54 -2.40 -2.93 0.50
C GLU A 54 -1.42 -1.91 1.07
N VAL A 55 -1.49 -1.66 2.37
CA VAL A 55 -0.47 -0.92 3.13
C VAL A 55 0.42 -1.92 3.85
N VAL A 56 1.71 -1.77 3.67
CA VAL A 56 2.73 -2.58 4.36
C VAL A 56 3.58 -1.67 5.24
N LEU A 57 3.65 -2.03 6.50
CA LEU A 57 4.52 -1.38 7.48
C LEU A 57 5.69 -2.30 7.82
N PRO A 58 6.91 -2.02 7.35
CA PRO A 58 8.09 -2.74 7.80
C PRO A 58 8.25 -2.65 9.32
N ILE A 59 8.68 -3.73 9.97
CA ILE A 59 8.83 -3.76 11.43
C ILE A 59 9.75 -2.64 11.95
N VAL A 60 10.71 -2.21 11.16
CA VAL A 60 11.59 -1.09 11.52
C VAL A 60 10.81 0.21 11.74
N VAL A 61 9.72 0.43 10.99
CA VAL A 61 8.84 1.60 11.17
C VAL A 61 8.19 1.57 12.56
N ILE A 62 7.71 0.41 13.00
CA ILE A 62 7.15 0.25 14.34
C ILE A 62 8.19 0.58 15.42
N ASN A 63 9.41 0.06 15.26
CA ASN A 63 10.52 0.31 16.18
C ASN A 63 10.90 1.80 16.23
N GLU A 64 10.83 2.50 15.11
CA GLU A 64 11.07 3.94 15.06
C GLU A 64 9.96 4.75 15.75
N LEU A 65 8.69 4.39 15.52
CA LEU A 65 7.57 5.01 16.21
C LEU A 65 7.70 4.85 17.72
N GLU A 66 8.12 3.67 18.18
CA GLU A 66 8.33 3.41 19.60
C GLU A 66 9.43 4.31 20.19
N LYS A 67 10.56 4.45 19.50
CA LYS A 67 11.65 5.34 19.94
C LYS A 67 11.22 6.80 20.00
N LYS A 68 10.35 7.23 19.09
CA LYS A 68 9.90 8.62 18.97
C LYS A 68 8.69 8.96 19.85
N ARG A 69 8.10 8.00 20.55
CA ARG A 69 6.87 8.23 21.34
C ARG A 69 7.01 9.23 22.49
N TYR A 70 8.23 9.50 22.94
CA TYR A 70 8.56 10.46 23.99
C TYR A 70 9.12 11.79 23.47
N ASP A 71 9.26 11.92 22.15
CA ASP A 71 9.68 13.17 21.54
C ASP A 71 8.68 14.30 21.85
N LEU A 72 9.17 15.50 22.10
CA LEU A 72 8.35 16.64 22.52
C LEU A 72 7.45 17.16 21.39
N GLU A 73 7.93 17.10 20.14
CA GLU A 73 7.23 17.64 18.97
C GLU A 73 6.39 16.59 18.26
N ILE A 74 6.97 15.43 17.97
CA ILE A 74 6.34 14.39 17.14
C ILE A 74 5.82 13.17 17.92
N GLY A 75 6.11 13.11 19.23
CA GLY A 75 5.71 11.98 20.08
C GLY A 75 4.21 11.77 20.15
N TYR A 76 3.42 12.82 20.03
CA TYR A 76 1.96 12.71 19.95
C TYR A 76 1.52 11.85 18.75
N PHE A 77 2.09 12.12 17.58
CA PHE A 77 1.77 11.38 16.36
C PHE A 77 2.26 9.94 16.42
N ALA A 78 3.47 9.71 16.96
CA ALA A 78 4.00 8.37 17.18
C ALA A 78 3.08 7.54 18.09
N ARG A 79 2.67 8.08 19.25
CA ARG A 79 1.74 7.41 20.15
C ARG A 79 0.38 7.14 19.52
N LYS A 80 -0.12 8.06 18.69
CA LYS A 80 -1.40 7.90 18.01
C LYS A 80 -1.35 6.80 16.93
N ALA A 81 -0.28 6.75 16.16
CA ALA A 81 -0.06 5.67 15.18
C ALA A 81 0.04 4.30 15.88
N LEU A 82 0.82 4.19 16.94
CA LEU A 82 0.93 2.96 17.74
C LEU A 82 -0.42 2.53 18.34
N ARG A 83 -1.24 3.48 18.80
CA ARG A 83 -2.59 3.19 19.30
C ARG A 83 -3.49 2.61 18.21
N PHE A 84 -3.49 3.16 17.01
CA PHE A 84 -4.25 2.60 15.90
C PHE A 84 -3.82 1.17 15.57
N LEU A 85 -2.52 0.90 15.60
CA LEU A 85 -2.01 -0.46 15.40
C LEU A 85 -2.44 -1.41 16.53
N ASP A 86 -2.47 -0.95 17.77
CA ASP A 86 -2.94 -1.75 18.89
C ASP A 86 -4.45 -2.03 18.82
N GLU A 87 -5.25 -1.08 18.36
CA GLU A 87 -6.68 -1.26 18.10
C GLU A 87 -6.91 -2.32 17.00
N LEU A 88 -6.14 -2.26 15.89
CA LEU A 88 -6.19 -3.27 14.85
C LEU A 88 -5.77 -4.65 15.35
N ARG A 89 -4.69 -4.71 16.13
CA ARG A 89 -4.23 -5.95 16.76
C ARG A 89 -5.29 -6.54 17.67
N SER A 90 -5.96 -5.72 18.47
CA SER A 90 -7.01 -6.18 19.38
C SER A 90 -8.22 -6.75 18.63
N LYS A 91 -8.51 -6.22 17.44
CA LYS A 91 -9.61 -6.68 16.59
C LYS A 91 -9.28 -7.94 15.80
N HIS A 92 -8.03 -8.08 15.33
CA HIS A 92 -7.62 -9.12 14.37
C HIS A 92 -6.62 -10.13 14.95
N GLU A 93 -6.21 -9.97 16.22
CA GLU A 93 -5.24 -10.78 16.97
C GLU A 93 -3.80 -10.67 16.44
N ARG A 94 -3.59 -10.66 15.12
CA ARG A 94 -2.29 -10.60 14.47
C ARG A 94 -2.30 -9.56 13.35
N LEU A 95 -1.14 -8.93 13.10
CA LEU A 95 -0.97 -7.94 12.03
C LEU A 95 0.10 -8.35 10.99
N ASP A 96 0.70 -9.52 11.12
CA ASP A 96 1.64 -10.06 10.14
C ASP A 96 0.95 -10.69 8.91
N PHE A 97 -0.38 -10.70 8.91
CA PHE A 97 -1.24 -11.00 7.77
C PHE A 97 -2.03 -9.75 7.37
N PRO A 98 -2.45 -9.63 6.09
CA PRO A 98 -3.32 -8.55 5.65
C PRO A 98 -4.63 -8.53 6.45
N VAL A 99 -4.91 -7.42 7.13
CA VAL A 99 -6.17 -7.16 7.83
C VAL A 99 -6.90 -6.02 7.15
N GLU A 100 -8.22 -6.07 7.14
CA GLU A 100 -9.04 -5.04 6.51
C GLU A 100 -8.91 -3.70 7.24
N VAL A 101 -8.68 -2.64 6.49
CA VAL A 101 -8.60 -1.27 6.99
C VAL A 101 -9.28 -0.31 6.02
N GLY A 102 -9.85 0.76 6.56
CA GLY A 102 -10.50 1.78 5.75
C GLY A 102 -11.61 1.21 4.87
N ASP A 103 -11.64 1.63 3.62
CA ASP A 103 -12.65 1.24 2.64
C ASP A 103 -12.04 0.22 1.65
N LYS A 104 -12.20 -1.08 1.97
CA LYS A 104 -11.73 -2.24 1.18
C LYS A 104 -10.21 -2.41 1.08
N GLY A 105 -9.41 -1.60 1.76
CA GLY A 105 -7.97 -1.75 1.81
C GLY A 105 -7.52 -2.80 2.82
N THR A 106 -6.24 -3.12 2.79
CA THR A 106 -5.63 -4.00 3.79
C THR A 106 -4.36 -3.38 4.36
N LEU A 107 -4.00 -3.81 5.57
CA LEU A 107 -2.74 -3.45 6.22
C LEU A 107 -2.09 -4.70 6.79
N ARG A 108 -0.78 -4.80 6.67
CA ARG A 108 0.02 -5.76 7.43
C ARG A 108 1.34 -5.16 7.90
N VAL A 109 1.84 -5.70 8.99
CA VAL A 109 3.20 -5.45 9.45
C VAL A 109 4.12 -6.50 8.82
N GLU A 110 5.15 -6.06 8.12
CA GLU A 110 6.10 -6.95 7.46
C GLU A 110 7.28 -7.27 8.38
N LEU A 111 7.40 -8.54 8.73
CA LEU A 111 8.45 -9.05 9.62
C LEU A 111 9.65 -9.63 8.86
N ASN A 112 9.43 -10.00 7.61
CA ASN A 112 10.40 -10.65 6.73
C ASN A 112 10.86 -9.71 5.62
N HIS A 113 11.40 -10.24 4.54
CA HIS A 113 11.89 -9.46 3.39
C HIS A 113 12.95 -8.42 3.76
N ILE A 114 13.72 -8.70 4.83
CA ILE A 114 14.71 -7.80 5.43
C ILE A 114 16.12 -7.97 4.85
N ASP A 115 16.31 -8.83 3.86
CA ASP A 115 17.61 -9.07 3.27
C ASP A 115 18.10 -7.83 2.52
N GLN A 116 19.11 -7.18 3.07
CA GLN A 116 19.72 -5.98 2.51
C GLN A 116 20.73 -6.27 1.39
N ALA A 117 21.08 -7.53 1.14
CA ALA A 117 21.96 -7.90 0.03
C ALA A 117 21.38 -7.55 -1.34
N ILE A 118 20.05 -7.36 -1.43
CA ILE A 118 19.37 -6.88 -2.63
C ILE A 118 19.70 -5.43 -2.98
N LEU A 119 20.17 -4.63 -2.02
CA LEU A 119 20.50 -3.22 -2.23
C LEU A 119 21.91 -3.08 -2.85
N PRO A 120 22.09 -2.06 -3.72
CA PRO A 120 23.41 -1.74 -4.25
C PRO A 120 24.46 -1.46 -3.16
N THR A 121 25.73 -1.75 -3.43
CA THR A 121 26.84 -1.59 -2.47
C THR A 121 27.07 -0.14 -1.98
N GLY A 122 26.52 0.86 -2.68
CA GLY A 122 26.57 2.26 -2.26
C GLY A 122 25.62 2.62 -1.12
N PHE A 123 24.73 1.69 -0.72
CA PHE A 123 23.83 1.92 0.40
C PHE A 123 24.52 1.64 1.73
N GLN A 124 24.26 2.50 2.70
CA GLN A 124 24.70 2.28 4.08
C GLN A 124 23.78 1.25 4.72
N LEU A 125 24.24 -0.01 4.75
CA LEU A 125 23.47 -1.09 5.34
C LEU A 125 23.31 -0.89 6.85
N GLY A 126 22.13 -1.24 7.36
CA GLY A 126 21.82 -1.17 8.78
C GLY A 126 21.14 0.10 9.24
N ASP A 127 21.10 1.16 8.43
CA ASP A 127 20.22 2.31 8.71
C ASP A 127 18.74 1.96 8.45
N ASN A 128 17.84 2.76 9.00
CA ASN A 128 16.42 2.48 8.91
C ASN A 128 15.88 2.64 7.49
N ASP A 129 16.38 3.63 6.73
CA ASP A 129 16.02 3.82 5.33
C ASP A 129 16.36 2.59 4.49
N SER A 130 17.57 2.09 4.63
CA SER A 130 18.01 0.89 3.90
C SER A 130 17.20 -0.34 4.29
N ARG A 131 16.76 -0.46 5.54
CA ARG A 131 15.90 -1.55 5.98
C ARG A 131 14.51 -1.46 5.37
N ILE A 132 13.93 -0.28 5.27
CA ILE A 132 12.63 -0.05 4.60
C ILE A 132 12.76 -0.35 3.11
N LEU A 133 13.82 0.15 2.46
CA LEU A 133 14.08 -0.08 1.04
C LEU A 133 14.35 -1.55 0.72
N ALA A 134 15.00 -2.29 1.62
CA ALA A 134 15.19 -3.72 1.46
C ALA A 134 13.85 -4.47 1.43
N VAL A 135 12.93 -4.15 2.33
CA VAL A 135 11.57 -4.72 2.32
C VAL A 135 10.87 -4.43 0.99
N ALA A 136 10.91 -3.16 0.56
CA ALA A 136 10.28 -2.76 -0.70
C ALA A 136 10.89 -3.47 -1.92
N ALA A 137 12.22 -3.56 -1.98
CA ALA A 137 12.93 -4.20 -3.09
C ALA A 137 12.69 -5.71 -3.13
N ASN A 138 12.70 -6.39 -1.99
CA ASN A 138 12.42 -7.83 -1.92
C ASN A 138 10.98 -8.14 -2.35
N LEU A 139 9.99 -7.39 -1.86
CA LEU A 139 8.60 -7.55 -2.29
C LEU A 139 8.41 -7.26 -3.79
N ASN A 140 9.04 -6.21 -4.29
CA ASN A 140 9.00 -5.90 -5.73
C ASN A 140 9.60 -7.03 -6.57
N ASN A 141 10.70 -7.64 -6.11
CA ASN A 141 11.34 -8.77 -6.78
C ASN A 141 10.46 -10.04 -6.76
N GLU A 142 9.59 -10.20 -5.78
CA GLU A 142 8.58 -11.26 -5.71
C GLU A 142 7.34 -11.01 -6.58
N GLY A 143 7.27 -9.88 -7.28
CA GLY A 143 6.22 -9.55 -8.23
C GLY A 143 5.09 -8.68 -7.65
N PHE A 144 5.22 -8.16 -6.43
CA PHE A 144 4.30 -7.16 -5.91
C PHE A 144 4.45 -5.83 -6.66
N ASP A 145 3.37 -5.11 -6.83
CA ASP A 145 3.37 -3.78 -7.44
C ASP A 145 3.66 -2.71 -6.37
N VAL A 146 4.94 -2.56 -6.04
CA VAL A 146 5.41 -1.80 -4.89
C VAL A 146 5.56 -0.31 -5.21
N THR A 147 5.11 0.52 -4.28
CA THR A 147 5.41 1.97 -4.22
C THR A 147 5.84 2.33 -2.81
N VAL A 148 6.97 2.97 -2.69
CA VAL A 148 7.44 3.56 -1.42
C VAL A 148 6.81 4.93 -1.24
N VAL A 149 6.21 5.18 -0.09
CA VAL A 149 5.59 6.46 0.26
C VAL A 149 6.35 7.10 1.40
N SER A 150 6.86 8.30 1.19
CA SER A 150 7.64 9.03 2.20
C SER A 150 7.49 10.54 2.03
N LYS A 151 7.56 11.27 3.14
CA LYS A 151 7.70 12.72 3.13
C LYS A 151 9.16 13.16 2.96
N ASP A 152 10.07 12.25 3.19
CA ASP A 152 11.50 12.53 3.10
C ASP A 152 12.00 12.43 1.66
N LEU A 153 12.52 13.55 1.14
CA LEU A 153 13.04 13.62 -0.24
C LEU A 153 14.21 12.66 -0.47
N PRO A 154 15.25 12.58 0.40
CA PRO A 154 16.31 11.60 0.25
C PRO A 154 15.83 10.16 0.15
N MET A 155 14.83 9.78 0.95
CA MET A 155 14.23 8.45 0.89
C MET A 155 13.62 8.15 -0.48
N ARG A 156 12.85 9.10 -1.04
CA ARG A 156 12.27 8.96 -2.38
C ARG A 156 13.32 8.89 -3.48
N VAL A 157 14.38 9.69 -3.38
CA VAL A 157 15.52 9.63 -4.32
C VAL A 157 16.21 8.27 -4.27
N LYS A 158 16.50 7.76 -3.08
CA LYS A 158 17.10 6.43 -2.89
C LYS A 158 16.21 5.33 -3.50
N ALA A 159 14.90 5.35 -3.21
CA ALA A 159 13.95 4.39 -3.76
C ALA A 159 13.91 4.40 -5.30
N SER A 160 13.81 5.57 -5.89
CA SER A 160 13.81 5.73 -7.36
C SER A 160 15.14 5.27 -7.98
N SER A 161 16.26 5.48 -7.30
CA SER A 161 17.60 5.10 -7.77
C SER A 161 17.80 3.58 -7.87
N ILE A 162 17.01 2.80 -7.16
CA ILE A 162 17.02 1.32 -7.25
C ILE A 162 15.84 0.76 -8.06
N GLY A 163 15.14 1.61 -8.82
CA GLY A 163 14.08 1.22 -9.73
C GLY A 163 12.71 1.01 -9.08
N LEU A 164 12.53 1.43 -7.82
CA LEU A 164 11.23 1.40 -7.15
C LEU A 164 10.43 2.67 -7.48
N ARG A 165 9.12 2.55 -7.56
CA ARG A 165 8.26 3.74 -7.53
C ARG A 165 8.31 4.38 -6.16
N ALA A 166 8.37 5.70 -6.13
CA ALA A 166 8.36 6.49 -4.91
C ALA A 166 7.41 7.67 -5.06
N GLU A 167 6.57 7.87 -4.06
CA GLU A 167 5.57 8.94 -4.03
C GLU A 167 5.73 9.76 -2.74
N GLU A 168 5.53 11.06 -2.85
CA GLU A 168 5.42 11.94 -1.69
C GLU A 168 4.03 11.77 -1.06
N TYR A 169 4.01 11.63 0.28
CA TYR A 169 2.75 11.70 1.01
C TYR A 169 2.32 13.16 1.15
N LEU A 170 1.29 13.53 0.41
CA LEU A 170 0.67 14.84 0.48
C LEU A 170 -0.61 14.74 1.29
N HIS A 171 -0.71 15.51 2.36
CA HIS A 171 -1.91 15.54 3.20
C HIS A 171 -3.16 15.96 2.41
N GLU A 172 -2.97 16.72 1.32
CA GLU A 172 -4.02 17.17 0.41
C GLU A 172 -4.61 16.03 -0.45
N LEU A 173 -3.83 15.00 -0.80
CA LEU A 173 -4.36 13.83 -1.50
C LEU A 173 -5.34 13.02 -0.65
N ALA A 174 -5.27 13.17 0.66
CA ALA A 174 -6.21 12.58 1.60
C ALA A 174 -7.50 13.40 1.77
N THR A 175 -7.52 14.67 1.34
CA THR A 175 -8.70 15.54 1.37
C THR A 175 -9.51 15.50 0.08
N ASP A 176 -8.92 15.12 -1.05
CA ASP A 176 -9.63 15.06 -2.33
C ASP A 176 -10.71 13.94 -2.35
N GLU A 177 -10.55 12.88 -1.58
CA GLU A 177 -11.62 11.92 -1.34
C GLU A 177 -12.71 12.45 -0.39
N TRP A 178 -12.46 13.57 0.31
CA TRP A 178 -13.36 14.14 1.31
C TRP A 178 -14.10 15.40 0.84
N ASN A 179 -13.68 16.03 -0.27
CA ASN A 179 -14.32 17.22 -0.81
C ASN A 179 -15.61 16.96 -1.59
N GLY A 180 -16.18 15.77 -1.49
CA GLY A 180 -17.49 15.45 -2.04
C GLY A 180 -18.68 15.94 -1.22
N VAL A 181 -18.49 16.49 -0.02
CA VAL A 181 -19.60 16.95 0.84
C VAL A 181 -19.15 18.14 1.68
N ALA A 182 -19.05 19.31 1.11
CA ALA A 182 -19.14 20.58 1.82
C ALA A 182 -19.53 21.70 0.86
N GLU A 183 -20.77 21.71 0.42
CA GLU A 183 -21.46 22.94 0.07
C GLU A 183 -22.78 22.98 0.83
N LEU A 184 -22.79 23.80 1.84
CA LEU A 184 -23.98 24.51 2.31
C LEU A 184 -23.66 25.99 2.24
#